data_86680fc021df75b5b696d59e3ce44e2c
#
_entry.id   86680fc021df75b5b696d59e3ce44e2c
#
_cell.length_a   1.000
_cell.length_b   1.000
_cell.length_c   1.000
_cell.angle_alpha   90.00
_cell.angle_beta   90.00
_cell.angle_gamma   90.00
#
_symmetry.space_group_name_H-M   'P 1'
#
loop_
_entity.id
_entity.type
_entity.pdbx_description
1 polymer ?
#
loop_
_entity_poly.entity_id
_entity_poly.type
_entity_poly.pdbx_seq_one_letter_code
_entity_poly.pdbx_strand_id
1 'polypeptide(L)'
;NSDVELQSSEKDSLRTENSKEFVEFSIRKGGGKSRMVRWTIDQMNLRMSQTRNRGLSPVTPVNDRDVRSLTFSYKMPLPKPRISYLAWMPEFMPDALQKSELSPVPTTANYSLNVNQQESINWRIGQIDTTFNEVFTMKETYSTKVSPLRSLSGDYTLQVDRDLRKQYDPTNFAFGREVKRNQRVDAKVQLRLVRWLDPTLTFQANYQEDSDPRRRQQAALVDTTGPIDRVIQTLDINTKNSLSARVNLRLPDVLKLLGSPGLKRRRPTGRAAAVVPPAASPAANSDAVPEEPEEVQPFFVRRFVHFSSSYVEPLTYSWRRNTDARNFNLVDRPGIGFQFGLDDSLRIEQRGVGLTQQDTWSRSTNTDMSSGLRLPMGFSVKPSFKEQISRRSGSTENRLRVEKSQTYPSVIVNWGRADRVWGLKRFLNSAQVNVRYESTESAQAEGSLDLSNLIREGKAREWRATWTGQMRLGPTLRLELASSTDDDIDF
;
A
#
# COMPACT_ATOMS: atom_id res chain seq x y z
N ASN A 1 20.05 46.11 -41.77
CA ASN A 1 19.41 46.18 -40.48
C ASN A 1 18.76 47.57 -40.36
N SER A 2 17.51 47.70 -40.80
CA SER A 2 16.72 48.85 -40.53
C SER A 2 16.04 48.62 -39.17
N ASP A 3 16.60 49.19 -38.12
CA ASP A 3 15.91 49.32 -36.85
C ASP A 3 14.73 50.27 -37.07
N VAL A 4 13.56 49.67 -37.23
CA VAL A 4 12.32 50.44 -37.30
C VAL A 4 12.04 50.94 -35.89
N GLU A 5 12.26 52.22 -35.65
CA GLU A 5 11.83 52.89 -34.43
C GLU A 5 10.30 52.92 -34.41
N LEU A 6 9.70 51.97 -33.68
CA LEU A 6 8.28 51.93 -33.40
C LEU A 6 7.87 53.20 -32.63
N GLN A 7 6.79 53.84 -33.04
CA GLN A 7 6.20 54.96 -32.29
C GLN A 7 5.78 54.47 -30.89
N SER A 8 5.73 55.36 -29.92
CA SER A 8 5.39 55.00 -28.53
C SER A 8 4.05 54.29 -28.40
N SER A 9 3.08 54.63 -29.21
CA SER A 9 1.77 53.96 -29.30
C SER A 9 1.84 52.53 -29.84
N GLU A 10 2.76 52.24 -30.77
CA GLU A 10 2.98 50.92 -31.31
C GLU A 10 3.78 50.04 -30.34
N LYS A 11 4.72 50.60 -29.60
CA LYS A 11 5.40 49.93 -28.50
C LYS A 11 4.47 49.49 -27.39
N ASP A 12 3.49 50.35 -27.06
CA ASP A 12 2.48 50.04 -26.04
C ASP A 12 1.51 48.92 -26.52
N SER A 13 1.19 48.87 -27.82
CA SER A 13 0.35 47.79 -28.38
C SER A 13 1.06 46.43 -28.45
N LEU A 14 2.41 46.38 -28.47
CA LEU A 14 3.21 45.18 -28.50
C LEU A 14 3.70 44.75 -27.10
N ARG A 15 3.41 45.59 -26.08
CA ARG A 15 3.86 45.34 -24.72
C ARG A 15 3.22 44.09 -24.10
N THR A 16 4.01 43.21 -23.60
CA THR A 16 3.57 42.11 -22.71
C THR A 16 3.90 42.48 -21.28
N GLU A 17 2.89 42.55 -20.44
CA GLU A 17 3.07 42.88 -19.02
C GLU A 17 2.43 41.79 -18.17
N ASN A 18 3.18 41.28 -17.17
CA ASN A 18 2.69 40.34 -16.18
C ASN A 18 2.92 40.91 -14.79
N SER A 19 1.86 41.12 -14.03
CA SER A 19 1.89 41.53 -12.64
C SER A 19 1.37 40.42 -11.75
N LYS A 20 2.09 40.15 -10.67
CA LYS A 20 1.66 39.20 -9.66
C LYS A 20 1.69 39.83 -8.28
N GLU A 21 0.52 39.89 -7.67
CA GLU A 21 0.32 40.34 -6.30
C GLU A 21 0.08 39.11 -5.41
N PHE A 22 0.75 39.05 -4.26
CA PHE A 22 0.59 37.97 -3.32
C PHE A 22 0.48 38.49 -1.90
N VAL A 23 -0.56 38.06 -1.18
CA VAL A 23 -0.78 38.36 0.23
C VAL A 23 -1.00 37.06 0.96
N GLU A 24 -0.30 36.86 2.06
CA GLU A 24 -0.45 35.68 2.92
C GLU A 24 -0.59 36.10 4.37
N PHE A 25 -1.53 35.48 5.06
CA PHE A 25 -1.75 35.62 6.48
C PHE A 25 -1.78 34.24 7.11
N SER A 26 -1.00 34.02 8.16
CA SER A 26 -0.98 32.75 8.88
C SER A 26 -1.05 32.97 10.38
N ILE A 27 -1.90 32.17 11.04
CA ILE A 27 -2.01 32.13 12.51
C ILE A 27 -1.63 30.72 12.95
N ARG A 28 -0.59 30.66 13.74
CA ARG A 28 -0.22 29.44 14.48
C ARG A 28 0.16 29.84 15.89
N LYS A 29 -0.54 29.30 16.86
CA LYS A 29 -0.23 29.50 18.29
C LYS A 29 0.41 28.22 18.84
N GLY A 30 1.42 28.36 19.68
CA GLY A 30 2.04 27.24 20.39
C GLY A 30 2.49 27.68 21.78
N GLY A 31 2.70 26.72 22.68
CA GLY A 31 3.24 26.97 24.01
C GLY A 31 2.26 27.44 25.08
N GLY A 32 0.96 27.16 24.93
CA GLY A 32 -0.04 27.45 25.94
C GLY A 32 0.21 26.75 27.28
N LYS A 33 0.10 27.48 28.41
CA LYS A 33 0.30 26.92 29.76
C LYS A 33 -0.87 26.03 30.20
N SER A 34 -2.11 26.36 29.81
CA SER A 34 -3.31 25.58 30.11
C SER A 34 -3.42 24.33 29.29
N ARG A 35 -3.86 23.23 29.91
CA ARG A 35 -4.16 21.97 29.16
C ARG A 35 -5.22 22.17 28.08
N MET A 36 -6.26 22.95 28.35
CA MET A 36 -7.29 23.26 27.35
C MET A 36 -6.71 23.99 26.14
N VAL A 37 -5.90 25.01 26.35
CA VAL A 37 -5.27 25.78 25.26
C VAL A 37 -4.36 24.88 24.40
N ARG A 38 -3.58 24.00 25.03
CA ARG A 38 -2.72 23.03 24.33
C ARG A 38 -3.52 22.03 23.51
N TRP A 39 -4.72 21.69 23.93
CA TRP A 39 -5.57 20.70 23.23
C TRP A 39 -6.43 21.34 22.15
N THR A 40 -6.69 22.63 22.21
CA THR A 40 -7.54 23.37 21.26
C THR A 40 -6.70 24.27 20.37
N ILE A 41 -6.32 25.43 20.84
CA ILE A 41 -5.77 26.51 20.04
C ILE A 41 -4.34 26.22 19.58
N ASP A 42 -3.51 25.58 20.40
CA ASP A 42 -2.11 25.26 20.05
C ASP A 42 -1.99 24.22 18.93
N GLN A 43 -3.07 23.49 18.64
CA GLN A 43 -3.14 22.47 17.60
C GLN A 43 -3.81 22.97 16.31
N MET A 44 -4.28 24.22 16.32
CA MET A 44 -4.91 24.87 15.18
C MET A 44 -3.87 25.63 14.35
N ASN A 45 -3.97 25.51 13.05
CA ASN A 45 -3.23 26.31 12.11
C ASN A 45 -4.19 26.84 11.05
N LEU A 46 -4.21 28.16 10.90
CA LEU A 46 -5.01 28.86 9.91
C LEU A 46 -4.06 29.60 8.97
N ARG A 47 -4.24 29.39 7.68
CA ARG A 47 -3.50 30.09 6.63
C ARG A 47 -4.49 30.61 5.59
N MET A 48 -4.38 31.87 5.26
CA MET A 48 -5.14 32.52 4.19
C MET A 48 -4.14 33.09 3.20
N SER A 49 -4.39 32.91 1.91
CA SER A 49 -3.58 33.52 0.87
C SER A 49 -4.44 34.00 -0.27
N GLN A 50 -4.04 35.13 -0.86
CA GLN A 50 -4.60 35.66 -2.09
C GLN A 50 -3.46 35.89 -3.08
N THR A 51 -3.65 35.40 -4.29
CA THR A 51 -2.73 35.60 -5.41
C THR A 51 -3.49 36.17 -6.57
N ARG A 52 -3.13 37.34 -7.01
CA ARG A 52 -3.71 37.99 -8.19
C ARG A 52 -2.64 38.08 -9.28
N ASN A 53 -2.92 37.47 -10.40
CA ASN A 53 -2.08 37.54 -11.59
C ASN A 53 -2.82 38.31 -12.66
N ARG A 54 -2.22 39.38 -13.17
CA ARG A 54 -2.74 40.15 -14.29
C ARG A 54 -1.75 40.06 -15.44
N GLY A 55 -2.22 39.60 -16.57
CA GLY A 55 -1.43 39.51 -17.80
C GLY A 55 -2.04 40.34 -18.89
N LEU A 56 -1.20 41.08 -19.57
CA LEU A 56 -1.53 41.82 -20.78
C LEU A 56 -0.61 41.38 -21.89
N SER A 57 -1.16 41.03 -23.03
CA SER A 57 -0.36 40.76 -24.22
C SER A 57 -1.08 41.22 -25.47
N PRO A 58 -0.38 41.45 -26.58
CA PRO A 58 -1.01 41.89 -27.84
C PRO A 58 -2.13 40.98 -28.35
N VAL A 59 -2.04 39.67 -28.02
CA VAL A 59 -3.02 38.65 -28.43
C VAL A 59 -4.11 38.45 -27.38
N THR A 60 -3.79 38.65 -26.13
CA THR A 60 -4.68 38.49 -24.95
C THR A 60 -4.65 39.75 -24.10
N PRO A 61 -5.45 40.80 -24.47
CA PRO A 61 -5.46 42.07 -23.78
C PRO A 61 -5.98 42.01 -22.34
N VAL A 62 -6.69 40.94 -22.00
CA VAL A 62 -7.16 40.70 -20.63
C VAL A 62 -6.90 39.25 -20.25
N ASN A 63 -6.06 39.05 -19.26
CA ASN A 63 -5.83 37.76 -18.60
C ASN A 63 -5.68 38.03 -17.11
N ASP A 64 -6.78 38.08 -16.40
CA ASP A 64 -6.82 38.34 -14.95
C ASP A 64 -7.21 37.05 -14.23
N ARG A 65 -6.42 36.64 -13.24
CA ARG A 65 -6.67 35.48 -12.42
C ARG A 65 -6.48 35.81 -10.94
N ASP A 66 -7.56 35.75 -10.17
CA ASP A 66 -7.55 35.89 -8.72
C ASP A 66 -7.77 34.53 -8.07
N VAL A 67 -6.85 34.12 -7.20
CA VAL A 67 -6.91 32.88 -6.46
C VAL A 67 -6.85 33.20 -4.97
N ARG A 68 -7.91 32.82 -4.25
CA ARG A 68 -8.01 32.95 -2.80
C ARG A 68 -8.05 31.58 -2.19
N SER A 69 -7.22 31.32 -1.20
CA SER A 69 -7.21 30.05 -0.49
C SER A 69 -7.27 30.27 1.03
N LEU A 70 -8.07 29.44 1.69
CA LEU A 70 -8.16 29.34 3.13
C LEU A 70 -7.82 27.89 3.51
N THR A 71 -6.78 27.70 4.28
CA THR A 71 -6.41 26.40 4.83
C THR A 71 -6.53 26.42 6.35
N PHE A 72 -7.35 25.57 6.89
CA PHE A 72 -7.48 25.34 8.31
C PHE A 72 -7.04 23.90 8.60
N SER A 73 -6.20 23.70 9.60
CA SER A 73 -5.81 22.37 10.05
C SER A 73 -5.85 22.29 11.57
N TYR A 74 -6.37 21.17 12.05
CA TYR A 74 -6.47 20.85 13.46
C TYR A 74 -5.96 19.44 13.70
N LYS A 75 -4.99 19.30 14.60
CA LYS A 75 -4.43 18.01 14.98
C LYS A 75 -4.69 17.76 16.45
N MET A 76 -5.55 16.81 16.76
CA MET A 76 -5.89 16.44 18.13
C MET A 76 -4.97 15.32 18.63
N PRO A 77 -4.03 15.60 19.54
CA PRO A 77 -3.28 14.55 20.21
C PRO A 77 -4.19 13.93 21.28
N LEU A 78 -4.57 12.69 21.08
CA LEU A 78 -5.41 11.98 22.04
C LEU A 78 -4.55 11.25 23.07
N PRO A 79 -4.96 11.22 24.36
CA PRO A 79 -4.25 10.44 25.37
C PRO A 79 -4.28 8.96 24.96
N LYS A 80 -3.19 8.26 25.21
CA LYS A 80 -3.08 6.82 24.93
C LYS A 80 -3.27 6.05 26.24
N PRO A 81 -4.51 5.85 26.71
CA PRO A 81 -4.74 4.98 27.85
C PRO A 81 -4.33 3.56 27.46
N ARG A 82 -3.46 2.96 28.24
CA ARG A 82 -3.02 1.59 28.06
C ARG A 82 -3.65 0.75 29.16
N ILE A 83 -4.47 -0.18 28.76
CA ILE A 83 -5.17 -1.09 29.67
C ILE A 83 -4.60 -2.49 29.44
N SER A 84 -4.02 -3.08 30.46
CA SER A 84 -3.53 -4.46 30.44
C SER A 84 -4.71 -5.39 30.68
N TYR A 85 -5.40 -5.78 29.61
CA TYR A 85 -6.62 -6.60 29.70
C TYR A 85 -6.38 -8.11 29.81
N LEU A 86 -5.17 -8.57 29.49
CA LEU A 86 -4.79 -9.98 29.54
C LEU A 86 -3.84 -10.30 30.71
N ALA A 87 -3.68 -9.39 31.67
CA ALA A 87 -2.84 -9.61 32.86
C ALA A 87 -3.29 -10.78 33.75
N TRP A 88 -4.56 -11.19 33.62
CA TRP A 88 -5.16 -12.31 34.34
C TRP A 88 -4.95 -13.68 33.66
N MET A 89 -4.40 -13.70 32.45
CA MET A 89 -4.19 -14.96 31.71
C MET A 89 -3.15 -15.84 32.38
N PRO A 90 -3.36 -17.19 32.31
CA PRO A 90 -2.43 -18.17 32.90
C PRO A 90 -1.02 -18.06 32.30
N GLU A 91 0.01 -18.42 33.07
CA GLU A 91 1.43 -18.32 32.72
C GLU A 91 1.85 -19.19 31.52
N PHE A 92 1.03 -20.16 31.09
CA PHE A 92 1.33 -20.98 29.92
C PHE A 92 1.16 -20.24 28.58
N MET A 93 0.49 -19.07 28.58
CA MET A 93 0.34 -18.26 27.39
C MET A 93 1.63 -17.52 27.03
N PRO A 94 1.89 -17.29 25.74
CA PRO A 94 3.07 -16.52 25.28
C PRO A 94 3.13 -15.15 25.95
N ASP A 95 4.29 -14.77 26.46
CA ASP A 95 4.57 -13.46 27.08
C ASP A 95 4.09 -12.28 26.23
N ALA A 96 4.09 -12.43 24.91
CA ALA A 96 3.64 -11.40 23.97
C ALA A 96 2.15 -11.10 24.09
N LEU A 97 1.33 -12.09 24.50
CA LEU A 97 -0.10 -11.91 24.73
C LEU A 97 -0.39 -11.37 26.14
N GLN A 98 0.32 -11.88 27.17
CA GLN A 98 0.14 -11.39 28.53
C GLN A 98 0.50 -9.91 28.70
N LYS A 99 1.54 -9.46 27.98
CA LYS A 99 2.01 -8.06 28.00
C LYS A 99 1.31 -7.18 26.95
N SER A 100 0.22 -7.68 26.33
CA SER A 100 -0.52 -6.88 25.36
C SER A 100 -1.35 -5.82 26.07
N GLU A 101 -1.19 -4.58 25.62
CA GLU A 101 -1.91 -3.41 26.12
C GLU A 101 -2.96 -3.02 25.09
N LEU A 102 -4.19 -2.85 25.53
CA LEU A 102 -5.30 -2.32 24.73
C LEU A 102 -5.34 -0.80 24.84
N SER A 103 -5.34 -0.11 23.74
CA SER A 103 -5.61 1.32 23.65
C SER A 103 -6.89 1.53 22.83
N PRO A 104 -8.07 1.64 23.46
CA PRO A 104 -9.34 1.76 22.76
C PRO A 104 -9.53 3.12 22.07
N VAL A 105 -8.69 4.10 22.40
CA VAL A 105 -8.79 5.47 21.89
C VAL A 105 -7.88 5.64 20.67
N PRO A 106 -8.34 6.35 19.64
CA PRO A 106 -7.46 6.74 18.52
C PRO A 106 -6.19 7.43 18.99
N THR A 107 -5.08 7.18 18.35
CA THR A 107 -3.80 7.80 18.72
C THR A 107 -3.68 9.24 18.23
N THR A 108 -4.32 9.54 17.11
CA THR A 108 -4.39 10.86 16.50
C THR A 108 -5.69 11.01 15.75
N ALA A 109 -6.26 12.21 15.80
CA ALA A 109 -7.35 12.63 14.93
C ALA A 109 -6.95 13.97 14.30
N ASN A 110 -6.97 14.04 12.98
CA ASN A 110 -6.63 15.23 12.23
C ASN A 110 -7.84 15.65 11.40
N TYR A 111 -8.08 16.94 11.35
CA TYR A 111 -9.04 17.56 10.46
C TYR A 111 -8.34 18.64 9.66
N SER A 112 -8.55 18.69 8.36
CA SER A 112 -8.11 19.78 7.52
C SER A 112 -9.20 20.21 6.58
N LEU A 113 -9.35 21.52 6.46
CA LEU A 113 -10.27 22.20 5.57
C LEU A 113 -9.45 23.08 4.62
N ASN A 114 -9.69 22.95 3.33
CA ASN A 114 -9.10 23.80 2.31
C ASN A 114 -10.23 24.36 1.45
N VAL A 115 -10.39 25.66 1.48
CA VAL A 115 -11.34 26.40 0.63
C VAL A 115 -10.53 27.12 -0.43
N ASN A 116 -10.88 26.91 -1.70
CA ASN A 116 -10.21 27.52 -2.83
C ASN A 116 -11.23 28.19 -3.73
N GLN A 117 -11.10 29.52 -3.87
CA GLN A 117 -11.84 30.31 -4.83
C GLN A 117 -10.87 30.79 -5.91
N GLN A 118 -11.18 30.49 -7.14
CA GLN A 118 -10.44 30.98 -8.31
C GLN A 118 -11.40 31.62 -9.28
N GLU A 119 -11.12 32.84 -9.62
CA GLU A 119 -11.80 33.60 -10.67
C GLU A 119 -10.80 33.89 -11.78
N SER A 120 -11.16 33.62 -13.01
CA SER A 120 -10.30 33.95 -14.15
C SER A 120 -11.12 34.53 -15.29
N ILE A 121 -10.62 35.64 -15.81
CA ILE A 121 -11.19 36.34 -16.95
C ILE A 121 -10.13 36.33 -18.03
N ASN A 122 -10.49 35.81 -19.20
CA ASN A 122 -9.59 35.77 -20.34
C ASN A 122 -10.35 36.29 -21.58
N TRP A 123 -9.77 37.30 -22.23
CA TRP A 123 -10.25 37.80 -23.49
C TRP A 123 -9.10 37.79 -24.50
N ARG A 124 -9.36 37.24 -25.68
CA ARG A 124 -8.38 37.11 -26.76
C ARG A 124 -8.89 37.85 -27.98
N ILE A 125 -8.00 38.57 -28.67
CA ILE A 125 -8.36 39.28 -29.91
C ILE A 125 -8.86 38.24 -30.94
N GLY A 126 -10.00 38.56 -31.57
CA GLY A 126 -10.69 37.66 -32.51
C GLY A 126 -11.73 36.73 -31.89
N GLN A 127 -11.87 36.72 -30.56
CA GLN A 127 -13.00 36.07 -29.87
C GLN A 127 -14.12 37.09 -29.62
N ILE A 128 -15.37 36.67 -29.89
CA ILE A 128 -16.55 37.48 -29.67
C ILE A 128 -16.86 37.62 -28.19
N ASP A 129 -16.60 36.55 -27.40
CA ASP A 129 -16.95 36.48 -25.98
C ASP A 129 -15.73 36.40 -25.07
N THR A 130 -15.84 37.08 -23.94
CA THR A 130 -14.90 36.97 -22.82
C THR A 130 -15.11 35.63 -22.09
N THR A 131 -14.08 34.84 -21.95
CA THR A 131 -14.16 33.60 -21.17
C THR A 131 -14.05 33.92 -19.69
N PHE A 132 -15.13 33.68 -18.96
CA PHE A 132 -15.19 33.77 -17.50
C PHE A 132 -15.22 32.36 -16.91
N ASN A 133 -14.28 32.05 -16.04
CA ASN A 133 -14.28 30.79 -15.33
C ASN A 133 -14.14 31.01 -13.81
N GLU A 134 -15.13 30.53 -13.09
CA GLU A 134 -15.17 30.58 -11.64
C GLU A 134 -15.11 29.13 -11.08
N VAL A 135 -14.20 28.92 -10.16
CA VAL A 135 -14.09 27.69 -9.40
C VAL A 135 -14.14 28.04 -7.92
N PHE A 136 -15.10 27.51 -7.19
CA PHE A 136 -15.22 27.72 -5.75
C PHE A 136 -15.45 26.37 -5.10
N THR A 137 -14.41 25.83 -4.48
CA THR A 137 -14.37 24.46 -3.96
C THR A 137 -13.92 24.43 -2.52
N MET A 138 -14.45 23.47 -1.78
CA MET A 138 -14.06 23.15 -0.42
C MET A 138 -13.64 21.68 -0.35
N LYS A 139 -12.49 21.43 0.22
CA LYS A 139 -11.95 20.11 0.46
C LYS A 139 -11.80 19.88 1.95
N GLU A 140 -12.54 18.94 2.46
CA GLU A 140 -12.47 18.49 3.85
C GLU A 140 -11.70 17.17 3.91
N THR A 141 -10.79 17.04 4.86
CA THR A 141 -10.08 15.79 5.09
C THR A 141 -10.10 15.45 6.57
N TYR A 142 -10.62 14.30 6.89
CA TYR A 142 -10.60 13.69 8.22
C TYR A 142 -9.65 12.52 8.20
N SER A 143 -8.72 12.46 9.11
CA SER A 143 -7.86 11.28 9.25
C SER A 143 -7.72 10.88 10.70
N THR A 144 -7.81 9.59 10.95
CA THR A 144 -7.64 9.03 12.28
C THR A 144 -6.76 7.80 12.24
N LYS A 145 -5.91 7.67 13.25
CA LYS A 145 -5.06 6.50 13.43
C LYS A 145 -5.44 5.81 14.72
N VAL A 146 -5.70 4.52 14.63
CA VAL A 146 -6.09 3.67 15.75
C VAL A 146 -5.04 2.56 15.88
N SER A 147 -4.55 2.35 17.09
CA SER A 147 -3.64 1.24 17.39
C SER A 147 -4.15 0.56 18.67
N PRO A 148 -5.25 -0.22 18.56
CA PRO A 148 -5.88 -0.80 19.74
C PRO A 148 -4.97 -1.81 20.44
N LEU A 149 -4.13 -2.51 19.67
CA LEU A 149 -3.11 -3.41 20.18
C LEU A 149 -1.75 -3.01 19.59
N ARG A 150 -0.65 -3.42 20.20
CA ARG A 150 0.70 -3.25 19.62
C ARG A 150 0.86 -3.98 18.29
N SER A 151 0.10 -5.06 18.13
CA SER A 151 0.08 -5.89 16.92
C SER A 151 -0.93 -5.47 15.88
N LEU A 152 -1.87 -4.57 16.21
CA LEU A 152 -2.95 -4.11 15.34
C LEU A 152 -2.89 -2.60 15.18
N SER A 153 -2.79 -2.13 13.97
CA SER A 153 -2.88 -0.71 13.62
C SER A 153 -3.88 -0.52 12.48
N GLY A 154 -4.60 0.60 12.53
CA GLY A 154 -5.53 0.99 11.49
C GLY A 154 -5.44 2.49 11.26
N ASP A 155 -5.52 2.89 10.01
CA ASP A 155 -5.58 4.27 9.58
C ASP A 155 -6.86 4.44 8.74
N TYR A 156 -7.63 5.48 9.04
CA TYR A 156 -8.82 5.85 8.27
C TYR A 156 -8.69 7.27 7.78
N THR A 157 -8.97 7.49 6.51
CA THR A 157 -9.00 8.82 5.90
C THR A 157 -10.28 8.98 5.10
N LEU A 158 -10.99 10.07 5.35
CA LEU A 158 -12.14 10.52 4.57
C LEU A 158 -11.82 11.89 3.98
N GLN A 159 -11.95 12.02 2.67
CA GLN A 159 -11.84 13.27 1.95
C GLN A 159 -13.16 13.53 1.23
N VAL A 160 -13.69 14.75 1.39
CA VAL A 160 -14.91 15.21 0.74
C VAL A 160 -14.59 16.50 0.00
N ASP A 161 -14.82 16.51 -1.31
CA ASP A 161 -14.67 17.68 -2.14
C ASP A 161 -16.08 18.22 -2.47
N ARG A 162 -16.30 19.51 -2.22
CA ARG A 162 -17.59 20.19 -2.39
C ARG A 162 -17.46 21.35 -3.37
N ASP A 163 -18.49 21.55 -4.19
CA ASP A 163 -18.65 22.74 -5.03
C ASP A 163 -19.50 23.75 -4.25
N LEU A 164 -18.92 24.91 -3.94
CA LEU A 164 -19.57 25.97 -3.16
C LEU A 164 -20.35 26.96 -4.03
N ARG A 165 -20.26 26.89 -5.37
CA ARG A 165 -20.96 27.83 -6.28
C ARG A 165 -22.46 27.61 -6.29
N LYS A 166 -22.92 26.41 -5.97
CA LYS A 166 -24.34 26.05 -5.99
C LYS A 166 -24.78 25.57 -4.63
N GLN A 167 -25.72 26.28 -4.03
CA GLN A 167 -26.49 25.98 -2.83
C GLN A 167 -25.73 26.08 -1.50
N TYR A 168 -25.82 27.22 -0.92
CA TYR A 168 -25.80 27.40 0.52
C TYR A 168 -27.19 27.11 1.06
N ASP A 169 -27.39 26.01 1.78
CA ASP A 169 -28.60 25.75 2.56
C ASP A 169 -28.29 26.05 4.04
N PRO A 170 -28.69 27.21 4.56
CA PRO A 170 -28.42 27.58 5.94
C PRO A 170 -29.19 26.76 6.95
N THR A 171 -30.24 26.04 6.54
CA THR A 171 -31.07 25.24 7.46
C THR A 171 -30.42 23.91 7.84
N ASN A 172 -29.60 23.34 6.96
CA ASN A 172 -28.93 22.05 7.16
C ASN A 172 -27.44 22.17 7.47
N PHE A 173 -26.89 23.38 7.63
CA PHE A 173 -25.45 23.63 7.74
C PHE A 173 -24.61 22.96 6.64
N ALA A 174 -25.25 22.65 5.50
CA ALA A 174 -24.61 22.02 4.37
C ALA A 174 -23.89 23.08 3.54
N PHE A 175 -22.59 23.18 3.69
CA PHE A 175 -21.75 24.05 2.86
C PHE A 175 -21.52 23.40 1.50
N GLY A 176 -22.25 23.87 0.48
CA GLY A 176 -22.07 23.44 -0.90
C GLY A 176 -22.51 22.00 -1.18
N ARG A 177 -22.38 21.63 -2.46
CA ARG A 177 -22.74 20.29 -2.94
C ARG A 177 -21.52 19.38 -2.94
N GLU A 178 -21.66 18.19 -2.36
CA GLU A 178 -20.64 17.15 -2.45
C GLU A 178 -20.49 16.69 -3.92
N VAL A 179 -19.26 16.77 -4.44
CA VAL A 179 -18.92 16.40 -5.82
C VAL A 179 -18.10 15.14 -5.85
N LYS A 180 -17.23 14.95 -4.85
CA LYS A 180 -16.36 13.79 -4.78
C LYS A 180 -16.13 13.37 -3.34
N ARG A 181 -16.12 12.07 -3.12
CA ARG A 181 -15.78 11.46 -1.84
C ARG A 181 -14.73 10.38 -2.04
N ASN A 182 -13.68 10.44 -1.25
CA ASN A 182 -12.68 9.40 -1.18
C ASN A 182 -12.59 8.90 0.26
N GLN A 183 -12.71 7.61 0.44
CA GLN A 183 -12.51 6.95 1.74
C GLN A 183 -11.40 5.93 1.60
N ARG A 184 -10.50 5.92 2.56
CA ARG A 184 -9.41 4.96 2.62
C ARG A 184 -9.33 4.37 4.02
N VAL A 185 -9.26 3.06 4.06
CA VAL A 185 -9.02 2.26 5.28
C VAL A 185 -7.77 1.44 5.06
N ASP A 186 -6.83 1.56 5.94
CA ASP A 186 -5.64 0.70 5.99
C ASP A 186 -5.63 0.02 7.36
N ALA A 187 -5.59 -1.31 7.39
CA ALA A 187 -5.46 -2.08 8.62
C ALA A 187 -4.31 -3.07 8.50
N LYS A 188 -3.49 -3.14 9.53
CA LYS A 188 -2.35 -4.05 9.60
C LYS A 188 -2.35 -4.79 10.92
N VAL A 189 -2.29 -6.11 10.83
CA VAL A 189 -2.12 -7.01 11.96
C VAL A 189 -0.76 -7.71 11.83
N GLN A 190 0.08 -7.59 12.83
CA GLN A 190 1.36 -8.27 12.89
C GLN A 190 1.42 -9.09 14.18
N LEU A 191 1.26 -10.39 14.06
CA LEU A 191 1.23 -11.29 15.20
C LEU A 191 2.61 -11.92 15.38
N ARG A 192 3.27 -11.64 16.48
CA ARG A 192 4.50 -12.33 16.89
C ARG A 192 4.13 -13.45 17.85
N LEU A 193 3.52 -14.52 17.32
CA LEU A 193 3.05 -15.63 18.13
C LEU A 193 4.21 -16.43 18.73
N VAL A 194 5.19 -16.73 17.90
CA VAL A 194 6.40 -17.48 18.28
C VAL A 194 7.62 -16.90 17.55
N ARG A 195 8.82 -17.19 18.03
CA ARG A 195 10.07 -16.63 17.46
C ARG A 195 10.33 -17.02 16.00
N TRP A 196 9.78 -18.15 15.59
CA TRP A 196 9.98 -18.70 14.25
C TRP A 196 8.85 -18.43 13.26
N LEU A 197 7.76 -17.76 13.70
CA LEU A 197 6.56 -17.49 12.87
C LEU A 197 6.13 -16.03 13.04
N ASP A 198 6.28 -15.24 11.99
CA ASP A 198 5.89 -13.83 11.93
C ASP A 198 4.80 -13.62 10.86
N PRO A 199 3.52 -13.91 11.14
CA PRO A 199 2.44 -13.62 10.22
C PRO A 199 2.11 -12.12 10.23
N THR A 200 1.89 -11.57 9.04
CA THR A 200 1.42 -10.20 8.84
C THR A 200 0.22 -10.23 7.92
N LEU A 201 -0.89 -9.67 8.37
CA LEU A 201 -2.10 -9.47 7.59
C LEU A 201 -2.26 -7.97 7.32
N THR A 202 -2.50 -7.59 6.07
CA THR A 202 -2.74 -6.19 5.70
C THR A 202 -4.02 -6.13 4.88
N PHE A 203 -4.90 -5.24 5.27
CA PHE A 203 -6.13 -4.92 4.57
C PHE A 203 -6.12 -3.47 4.16
N GLN A 204 -6.46 -3.18 2.91
CA GLN A 204 -6.60 -1.84 2.38
C GLN A 204 -7.90 -1.78 1.59
N ALA A 205 -8.71 -0.76 1.86
CA ALA A 205 -9.90 -0.46 1.10
C ALA A 205 -9.86 1.01 0.68
N ASN A 206 -10.09 1.26 -0.58
CA ASN A 206 -10.22 2.59 -1.14
C ASN A 206 -11.56 2.67 -1.88
N TYR A 207 -12.40 3.59 -1.44
CA TYR A 207 -13.69 3.90 -2.03
C TYR A 207 -13.67 5.31 -2.58
N GLN A 208 -14.01 5.47 -3.83
CA GLN A 208 -14.11 6.75 -4.49
C GLN A 208 -15.48 6.88 -5.11
N GLU A 209 -16.16 7.97 -4.80
CA GLU A 209 -17.44 8.38 -5.34
C GLU A 209 -17.26 9.69 -6.12
N ASP A 210 -17.81 9.74 -7.31
CA ASP A 210 -17.82 10.94 -8.16
C ASP A 210 -19.28 11.27 -8.51
N SER A 211 -19.72 12.45 -8.10
CA SER A 211 -21.06 12.97 -8.35
C SER A 211 -21.06 14.26 -9.16
N ASP A 212 -19.99 14.52 -9.97
CA ASP A 212 -19.82 15.75 -10.72
C ASP A 212 -20.93 15.90 -11.80
N PRO A 213 -21.78 16.91 -11.67
CA PRO A 213 -22.86 17.15 -12.62
C PRO A 213 -22.38 17.54 -14.03
N ARG A 214 -21.13 18.01 -14.17
CA ARG A 214 -20.57 18.41 -15.46
C ARG A 214 -20.35 17.23 -16.41
N ARG A 215 -20.06 16.06 -15.87
CA ARG A 215 -19.88 14.84 -16.65
C ARG A 215 -21.21 14.27 -17.18
N ARG A 216 -22.34 14.75 -16.67
CA ARG A 216 -23.68 14.18 -16.88
C ARG A 216 -24.57 14.97 -17.80
N GLN A 217 -24.22 16.19 -18.19
CA GLN A 217 -25.02 16.96 -19.14
C GLN A 217 -25.22 16.25 -20.48
N GLN A 218 -24.32 15.34 -20.85
CA GLN A 218 -24.49 14.54 -22.07
C GLN A 218 -25.48 13.36 -21.89
N ALA A 219 -25.69 12.87 -20.68
CA ALA A 219 -26.64 11.78 -20.43
C ALA A 219 -28.08 12.26 -20.22
N ALA A 220 -28.26 13.48 -19.75
CA ALA A 220 -29.59 14.06 -19.52
C ALA A 220 -30.34 14.43 -20.81
N LEU A 221 -29.68 14.52 -21.96
CA LEU A 221 -30.25 14.84 -23.25
C LEU A 221 -31.03 13.70 -23.91
N VAL A 222 -31.03 12.51 -23.36
CA VAL A 222 -31.65 11.29 -23.97
C VAL A 222 -33.01 10.98 -23.40
N ASP A 223 -33.43 11.51 -22.25
CA ASP A 223 -34.73 11.22 -21.64
C ASP A 223 -35.76 12.36 -21.99
N THR A 224 -36.32 12.28 -23.18
CA THR A 224 -37.31 13.27 -23.69
C THR A 224 -38.75 12.98 -23.23
N THR A 225 -39.01 12.03 -22.36
CA THR A 225 -40.35 11.58 -22.00
C THR A 225 -40.84 11.96 -20.59
N GLY A 226 -40.01 12.65 -19.80
CA GLY A 226 -40.38 13.10 -18.44
C GLY A 226 -40.29 14.61 -18.24
N PRO A 227 -40.95 15.17 -17.21
CA PRO A 227 -40.81 16.58 -16.89
C PRO A 227 -39.34 16.90 -16.55
N ILE A 228 -38.79 17.87 -17.28
CA ILE A 228 -37.37 18.26 -17.34
C ILE A 228 -36.77 18.69 -15.98
N ASP A 229 -37.55 18.80 -14.92
CA ASP A 229 -37.17 19.42 -13.65
C ASP A 229 -36.52 18.51 -12.60
N ARG A 230 -36.32 17.22 -12.88
CA ARG A 230 -35.57 16.34 -11.97
C ARG A 230 -34.29 15.84 -12.63
N VAL A 231 -33.24 16.65 -12.56
CA VAL A 231 -31.87 16.17 -12.82
C VAL A 231 -31.54 15.10 -11.76
N ILE A 232 -31.82 13.87 -12.12
CA ILE A 232 -31.55 12.76 -11.23
C ILE A 232 -30.02 12.61 -11.14
N GLN A 233 -29.53 12.84 -9.94
CA GLN A 233 -28.12 12.68 -9.63
C GLN A 233 -27.82 11.19 -9.56
N THR A 234 -26.98 10.71 -10.42
CA THR A 234 -26.40 9.37 -10.33
C THR A 234 -24.98 9.44 -9.76
N LEU A 235 -24.48 8.40 -9.20
CA LEU A 235 -23.17 8.29 -8.58
C LEU A 235 -22.32 7.32 -9.38
N ASP A 236 -21.08 7.69 -9.67
CA ASP A 236 -20.09 6.78 -10.21
C ASP A 236 -19.14 6.37 -9.09
N ILE A 237 -18.94 5.08 -8.92
CA ILE A 237 -18.17 4.54 -7.83
C ILE A 237 -17.01 3.70 -8.36
N ASN A 238 -15.86 3.90 -7.74
CA ASN A 238 -14.67 3.08 -7.95
C ASN A 238 -14.20 2.54 -6.59
N THR A 239 -14.16 1.23 -6.45
CA THR A 239 -13.64 0.57 -5.24
C THR A 239 -12.40 -0.23 -5.56
N LYS A 240 -11.38 -0.10 -4.72
CA LYS A 240 -10.13 -0.88 -4.81
C LYS A 240 -9.82 -1.47 -3.44
N ASN A 241 -9.93 -2.78 -3.34
CA ASN A 241 -9.69 -3.49 -2.10
C ASN A 241 -8.49 -4.43 -2.26
N SER A 242 -7.64 -4.45 -1.27
CA SER A 242 -6.48 -5.35 -1.21
C SER A 242 -6.41 -6.04 0.14
N LEU A 243 -6.41 -7.35 0.13
CA LEU A 243 -6.15 -8.18 1.30
C LEU A 243 -4.87 -8.96 1.05
N SER A 244 -3.90 -8.83 1.93
CA SER A 244 -2.64 -9.57 1.83
C SER A 244 -2.27 -10.23 3.14
N ALA A 245 -1.82 -11.47 3.04
CA ALA A 245 -1.26 -12.24 4.13
C ALA A 245 0.18 -12.60 3.79
N ARG A 246 1.10 -12.31 4.68
CA ARG A 246 2.50 -12.71 4.57
C ARG A 246 2.92 -13.48 5.80
N VAL A 247 3.52 -14.62 5.59
CA VAL A 247 4.04 -15.49 6.65
C VAL A 247 5.52 -15.73 6.40
N ASN A 248 6.34 -15.35 7.36
CA ASN A 248 7.76 -15.67 7.36
C ASN A 248 8.01 -16.77 8.37
N LEU A 249 8.40 -17.95 7.87
CA LEU A 249 8.74 -19.10 8.68
C LEU A 249 10.27 -19.23 8.75
N ARG A 250 10.84 -19.00 9.94
CA ARG A 250 12.27 -19.16 10.18
C ARG A 250 12.59 -20.62 10.42
N LEU A 251 12.75 -21.38 9.34
CA LEU A 251 13.08 -22.81 9.38
C LEU A 251 14.26 -23.14 10.30
N PRO A 252 15.35 -22.35 10.35
CA PRO A 252 16.44 -22.57 11.29
C PRO A 252 16.01 -22.63 12.76
N ASP A 253 15.07 -21.79 13.16
CA ASP A 253 14.60 -21.74 14.55
C ASP A 253 13.65 -22.91 14.87
N VAL A 254 12.86 -23.35 13.88
CA VAL A 254 12.03 -24.57 13.98
C VAL A 254 12.90 -25.81 14.13
N LEU A 255 13.93 -25.94 13.30
CA LEU A 255 14.86 -27.05 13.34
C LEU A 255 15.61 -27.14 14.68
N LYS A 256 16.02 -25.99 15.23
CA LYS A 256 16.63 -25.92 16.56
C LYS A 256 15.67 -26.39 17.67
N LEU A 257 14.38 -26.06 17.52
CA LEU A 257 13.36 -26.45 18.49
C LEU A 257 13.11 -27.98 18.46
N LEU A 258 13.10 -28.57 17.27
CA LEU A 258 12.96 -30.02 17.07
C LEU A 258 14.22 -30.79 17.53
N GLY A 259 15.40 -30.16 17.40
CA GLY A 259 16.70 -30.77 17.79
C GLY A 259 17.07 -30.57 19.26
N SER A 260 16.24 -29.94 20.08
CA SER A 260 16.51 -29.69 21.51
C SER A 260 15.46 -30.39 22.37
N PRO A 261 15.64 -31.64 22.76
CA PRO A 261 14.78 -32.25 23.76
C PRO A 261 14.99 -31.53 25.10
N GLY A 262 13.95 -30.85 25.56
CA GLY A 262 13.70 -30.55 26.96
C GLY A 262 14.79 -29.83 27.76
N LEU A 263 15.48 -28.84 27.24
CA LEU A 263 16.24 -27.93 28.10
C LEU A 263 15.29 -27.14 28.98
N LYS A 264 15.02 -27.68 30.19
CA LYS A 264 14.48 -26.90 31.29
C LYS A 264 15.32 -25.63 31.40
N ARG A 265 14.71 -24.50 31.08
CA ARG A 265 15.27 -23.16 31.24
C ARG A 265 15.73 -23.01 32.69
N ARG A 266 17.01 -23.21 32.96
CA ARG A 266 17.61 -22.72 34.21
C ARG A 266 17.38 -21.24 34.26
N ARG A 267 16.46 -20.78 35.10
CA ARG A 267 16.34 -19.38 35.46
C ARG A 267 17.72 -18.91 35.91
N PRO A 268 18.27 -17.82 35.38
CA PRO A 268 19.40 -17.18 35.99
C PRO A 268 18.91 -16.58 37.32
N THR A 269 19.12 -17.27 38.41
CA THR A 269 19.07 -16.69 39.75
C THR A 269 20.32 -15.82 39.89
N GLY A 270 20.30 -14.69 39.27
CA GLY A 270 21.26 -13.63 39.50
C GLY A 270 20.77 -12.75 40.65
N ARG A 271 21.13 -13.13 41.85
CA ARG A 271 21.17 -12.16 42.97
C ARG A 271 22.47 -12.43 43.70
N ALA A 272 23.43 -11.56 43.42
CA ALA A 272 24.60 -11.43 44.25
C ALA A 272 24.14 -11.17 45.69
N ALA A 273 24.38 -12.10 46.56
CA ALA A 273 24.30 -11.91 48.00
C ALA A 273 25.71 -12.00 48.58
N ALA A 274 25.97 -11.06 49.42
CA ALA A 274 27.15 -10.72 50.14
C ALA A 274 27.89 -11.88 50.75
N VAL A 275 29.19 -11.72 50.74
CA VAL A 275 30.24 -12.44 51.48
C VAL A 275 29.93 -12.44 52.98
N VAL A 276 29.87 -13.62 53.61
CA VAL A 276 30.12 -13.84 55.03
C VAL A 276 31.00 -15.10 55.19
N PRO A 277 32.05 -15.06 55.99
CA PRO A 277 33.05 -16.11 56.06
C PRO A 277 32.71 -17.23 57.07
N PRO A 278 33.58 -18.26 57.24
CA PRO A 278 33.19 -19.65 57.39
C PRO A 278 33.15 -20.15 58.87
N ALA A 279 32.34 -21.14 59.12
CA ALA A 279 32.50 -21.99 60.30
C ALA A 279 32.06 -23.43 60.01
N ALA A 280 33.06 -24.31 60.12
CA ALA A 280 33.05 -25.72 60.55
C ALA A 280 31.94 -26.68 60.08
N SER A 281 32.43 -27.76 59.47
CA SER A 281 31.81 -29.09 59.23
C SER A 281 31.27 -29.76 60.54
N PRO A 282 30.50 -30.91 60.51
CA PRO A 282 30.71 -32.07 59.66
C PRO A 282 29.50 -32.93 59.22
N ALA A 283 29.81 -33.87 58.34
CA ALA A 283 29.25 -35.26 58.22
C ALA A 283 27.95 -35.45 57.39
N ALA A 284 28.19 -36.07 56.25
CA ALA A 284 27.56 -37.27 55.68
C ALA A 284 26.04 -37.44 55.71
N ASN A 285 25.47 -37.38 54.49
CA ASN A 285 24.62 -38.46 54.00
C ASN A 285 24.46 -38.35 52.49
N SER A 286 25.06 -39.32 51.83
CA SER A 286 24.91 -39.62 50.41
C SER A 286 23.59 -40.35 50.17
N ASP A 287 22.56 -39.63 49.77
CA ASP A 287 21.47 -40.20 49.01
C ASP A 287 21.66 -39.80 47.53
N ALA A 288 22.31 -40.73 46.83
CA ALA A 288 22.41 -40.69 45.36
C ALA A 288 21.02 -40.92 44.80
N VAL A 289 20.39 -39.82 44.37
CA VAL A 289 19.23 -39.86 43.48
C VAL A 289 19.75 -40.45 42.15
N PRO A 290 19.15 -41.54 41.63
CA PRO A 290 19.54 -42.06 40.34
C PRO A 290 19.35 -40.98 39.27
N GLU A 291 20.43 -40.56 38.62
CA GLU A 291 20.37 -39.76 37.40
C GLU A 291 19.62 -40.59 36.36
N GLU A 292 18.39 -40.13 36.01
CA GLU A 292 17.72 -40.61 34.80
C GLU A 292 18.68 -40.48 33.63
N PRO A 293 18.82 -41.52 32.79
CA PRO A 293 19.71 -41.48 31.65
C PRO A 293 19.30 -40.34 30.74
N GLU A 294 20.18 -39.34 30.58
CA GLU A 294 20.06 -38.34 29.52
C GLU A 294 19.90 -39.08 28.19
N GLU A 295 18.74 -38.99 27.57
CA GLU A 295 18.56 -39.44 26.19
C GLU A 295 19.52 -38.64 25.31
N VAL A 296 20.70 -39.23 25.12
CA VAL A 296 21.72 -38.67 24.22
C VAL A 296 21.22 -38.84 22.81
N GLN A 297 20.65 -37.77 22.25
CA GLN A 297 20.34 -37.77 20.83
C GLN A 297 21.58 -38.16 20.02
N PRO A 298 21.43 -38.99 18.98
CA PRO A 298 22.55 -39.40 18.16
C PRO A 298 23.26 -38.15 17.62
N PHE A 299 24.56 -38.07 17.84
CA PHE A 299 25.46 -36.97 17.45
C PHE A 299 25.25 -36.49 16.01
N PHE A 300 24.81 -37.38 15.12
CA PHE A 300 24.49 -37.10 13.73
C PHE A 300 23.29 -36.17 13.60
N VAL A 301 22.19 -36.36 14.33
CA VAL A 301 20.98 -35.53 14.27
C VAL A 301 21.29 -34.12 14.75
N ARG A 302 22.03 -33.96 15.84
CA ARG A 302 22.43 -32.66 16.36
C ARG A 302 23.32 -31.89 15.38
N ARG A 303 24.25 -32.58 14.72
CA ARG A 303 25.14 -31.99 13.72
C ARG A 303 24.37 -31.63 12.44
N PHE A 304 23.43 -32.46 12.01
CA PHE A 304 22.57 -32.20 10.86
C PHE A 304 21.64 -30.99 11.11
N VAL A 305 21.02 -30.91 12.28
CA VAL A 305 20.16 -29.77 12.67
C VAL A 305 20.96 -28.47 12.72
N HIS A 306 22.16 -28.51 13.31
CA HIS A 306 23.03 -27.33 13.36
C HIS A 306 23.51 -26.92 11.96
N PHE A 307 23.87 -27.88 11.12
CA PHE A 307 24.25 -27.63 9.73
C PHE A 307 23.07 -27.05 8.94
N SER A 308 21.93 -27.71 8.95
CA SER A 308 20.73 -27.23 8.21
C SER A 308 20.25 -25.87 8.70
N SER A 309 20.30 -25.59 10.00
CA SER A 309 19.89 -24.31 10.57
C SER A 309 20.78 -23.14 10.13
N SER A 310 22.04 -23.40 9.74
CA SER A 310 22.97 -22.35 9.31
C SER A 310 22.85 -22.02 7.81
N TYR A 311 22.32 -22.93 7.02
CA TYR A 311 22.31 -22.81 5.54
C TYR A 311 20.94 -22.60 4.93
N VAL A 312 19.86 -22.87 5.66
CA VAL A 312 18.49 -22.69 5.15
C VAL A 312 18.00 -21.27 5.41
N GLU A 313 17.55 -20.58 4.36
CA GLU A 313 16.91 -19.27 4.48
C GLU A 313 15.45 -19.42 4.98
N PRO A 314 14.85 -18.37 5.57
CA PRO A 314 13.45 -18.38 5.94
C PRO A 314 12.54 -18.69 4.74
N LEU A 315 11.52 -19.51 4.97
CA LEU A 315 10.45 -19.70 4.00
C LEU A 315 9.50 -18.49 4.10
N THR A 316 9.33 -17.81 2.99
CA THR A 316 8.38 -16.71 2.86
C THR A 316 7.21 -17.19 2.02
N TYR A 317 6.02 -17.11 2.56
CA TYR A 317 4.77 -17.28 1.87
C TYR A 317 4.04 -15.94 1.84
N SER A 318 3.61 -15.49 0.68
CA SER A 318 2.78 -14.31 0.53
C SER A 318 1.57 -14.61 -0.35
N TRP A 319 0.43 -14.19 0.12
CA TRP A 319 -0.83 -14.25 -0.59
C TRP A 319 -1.43 -12.85 -0.64
N ARG A 320 -1.91 -12.43 -1.82
CA ARG A 320 -2.54 -11.14 -2.02
C ARG A 320 -3.75 -11.29 -2.93
N ARG A 321 -4.86 -10.73 -2.50
CA ARG A 321 -6.08 -10.61 -3.30
C ARG A 321 -6.38 -9.13 -3.50
N ASN A 322 -6.49 -8.71 -4.74
CA ASN A 322 -6.92 -7.37 -5.11
C ASN A 322 -8.26 -7.46 -5.82
N THR A 323 -9.17 -6.57 -5.48
CA THR A 323 -10.47 -6.43 -6.15
C THR A 323 -10.62 -4.97 -6.56
N ASP A 324 -10.95 -4.73 -7.82
CA ASP A 324 -11.23 -3.41 -8.39
C ASP A 324 -12.61 -3.50 -9.04
N ALA A 325 -13.53 -2.61 -8.65
CA ALA A 325 -14.86 -2.55 -9.22
C ALA A 325 -15.22 -1.11 -9.52
N ARG A 326 -15.78 -0.88 -10.70
CA ARG A 326 -16.35 0.39 -11.12
C ARG A 326 -17.81 0.19 -11.45
N ASN A 327 -18.64 0.95 -10.79
CA ASN A 327 -20.08 0.91 -10.97
C ASN A 327 -20.55 2.32 -11.33
N PHE A 328 -21.39 2.40 -12.34
CA PHE A 328 -21.86 3.66 -12.90
C PHE A 328 -23.37 3.82 -12.67
N ASN A 329 -23.79 5.08 -12.65
CA ASN A 329 -25.22 5.45 -12.63
C ASN A 329 -26.03 4.91 -11.44
N LEU A 330 -25.42 4.87 -10.27
CA LEU A 330 -26.10 4.49 -9.04
C LEU A 330 -27.05 5.59 -8.57
N VAL A 331 -28.24 5.21 -8.11
CA VAL A 331 -29.23 6.16 -7.59
C VAL A 331 -28.85 6.63 -6.20
N ASP A 332 -28.32 5.74 -5.38
CA ASP A 332 -27.98 5.98 -3.99
C ASP A 332 -26.54 5.56 -3.66
N ARG A 333 -26.08 6.00 -2.49
CA ARG A 333 -24.78 5.62 -1.94
C ARG A 333 -24.83 4.21 -1.35
N PRO A 334 -23.87 3.32 -1.68
CA PRO A 334 -23.81 1.97 -1.12
C PRO A 334 -23.59 1.98 0.38
N GLY A 335 -24.04 0.89 1.01
CA GLY A 335 -23.87 0.69 2.44
C GLY A 335 -22.41 0.70 2.89
N ILE A 336 -22.19 0.97 4.17
CA ILE A 336 -20.85 1.10 4.78
C ILE A 336 -19.99 -0.16 4.56
N GLY A 337 -20.61 -1.36 4.58
CA GLY A 337 -19.89 -2.62 4.32
C GLY A 337 -19.24 -2.64 2.94
N PHE A 338 -19.95 -2.19 1.90
CA PHE A 338 -19.42 -2.07 0.56
C PHE A 338 -18.34 -0.98 0.45
N GLN A 339 -18.57 0.19 1.08
CA GLN A 339 -17.59 1.28 1.09
C GLN A 339 -16.26 0.86 1.70
N PHE A 340 -16.28 -0.02 2.71
CA PHE A 340 -15.09 -0.56 3.36
C PHE A 340 -14.57 -1.86 2.73
N GLY A 341 -15.20 -2.32 1.63
CA GLY A 341 -14.77 -3.55 0.96
C GLY A 341 -14.99 -4.83 1.76
N LEU A 342 -15.91 -4.79 2.72
CA LEU A 342 -16.32 -5.94 3.53
C LEU A 342 -17.48 -6.72 2.88
N ASP A 343 -18.25 -6.04 2.02
CA ASP A 343 -19.33 -6.64 1.21
C ASP A 343 -18.99 -6.44 -0.28
N ASP A 344 -19.07 -7.53 -1.04
CA ASP A 344 -18.84 -7.49 -2.49
C ASP A 344 -20.16 -7.17 -3.27
N SER A 345 -21.31 -7.16 -2.59
CA SER A 345 -22.64 -6.97 -3.23
C SER A 345 -23.07 -5.50 -3.19
N LEU A 346 -23.30 -4.96 -4.38
CA LEU A 346 -23.85 -3.64 -4.55
C LEU A 346 -25.37 -3.68 -4.41
N ARG A 347 -25.98 -3.64 -3.30
CA ARG A 347 -27.43 -3.77 -3.09
C ARG A 347 -28.21 -2.49 -3.45
N ILE A 348 -27.94 -1.87 -4.60
CA ILE A 348 -28.53 -0.61 -5.02
C ILE A 348 -29.01 -0.73 -6.45
N GLU A 349 -30.14 -0.10 -6.75
CA GLU A 349 -30.66 0.02 -8.10
C GLU A 349 -29.72 0.89 -8.95
N GLN A 350 -29.45 0.38 -10.15
CA GLN A 350 -28.77 1.10 -11.21
C GLN A 350 -29.81 1.58 -12.20
N ARG A 351 -29.76 2.84 -12.59
CA ARG A 351 -30.58 3.29 -13.70
C ARG A 351 -29.88 2.97 -15.02
N GLY A 352 -30.37 1.92 -15.67
CA GLY A 352 -29.98 1.57 -17.02
C GLY A 352 -30.71 2.41 -18.07
N VAL A 353 -30.26 3.63 -18.32
CA VAL A 353 -30.76 4.43 -19.43
C VAL A 353 -29.63 4.58 -20.43
N GLY A 354 -29.66 3.80 -21.52
CA GLY A 354 -28.98 4.07 -22.80
C GLY A 354 -27.49 4.43 -22.76
N LEU A 355 -26.77 4.08 -21.69
CA LEU A 355 -25.44 4.60 -21.42
C LEU A 355 -24.35 3.67 -21.94
N THR A 356 -23.38 4.26 -22.58
CA THR A 356 -22.18 3.60 -23.11
C THR A 356 -21.22 3.08 -22.04
N GLN A 357 -21.41 3.48 -20.76
CA GLN A 357 -20.58 3.05 -19.66
C GLN A 357 -21.17 1.85 -18.95
N GLN A 358 -20.45 0.76 -18.95
CA GLN A 358 -20.85 -0.49 -18.32
C GLN A 358 -19.94 -0.77 -17.10
N ASP A 359 -20.52 -1.43 -16.11
CA ASP A 359 -19.80 -1.83 -14.91
C ASP A 359 -18.61 -2.74 -15.25
N THR A 360 -17.54 -2.52 -14.56
CA THR A 360 -16.34 -3.36 -14.69
C THR A 360 -15.95 -3.91 -13.34
N TRP A 361 -15.57 -5.15 -13.33
CA TRP A 361 -15.09 -5.81 -12.13
C TRP A 361 -13.85 -6.65 -12.45
N SER A 362 -12.86 -6.56 -11.60
CA SER A 362 -11.67 -7.40 -11.69
C SER A 362 -11.22 -7.88 -10.32
N ARG A 363 -10.76 -9.12 -10.25
CA ARG A 363 -10.17 -9.72 -9.06
C ARG A 363 -8.89 -10.44 -9.45
N SER A 364 -7.79 -10.07 -8.83
CA SER A 364 -6.52 -10.79 -8.97
C SER A 364 -6.11 -11.41 -7.64
N THR A 365 -5.70 -12.67 -7.69
CA THR A 365 -5.12 -13.38 -6.54
C THR A 365 -3.70 -13.76 -6.91
N ASN A 366 -2.74 -13.32 -6.12
CA ASN A 366 -1.32 -13.62 -6.29
C ASN A 366 -0.85 -14.42 -5.09
N THR A 367 -0.21 -15.55 -5.36
CA THR A 367 0.41 -16.42 -4.35
C THR A 367 1.88 -16.57 -4.68
N ASP A 368 2.75 -16.17 -3.76
CA ASP A 368 4.19 -16.30 -3.91
C ASP A 368 4.75 -17.11 -2.75
N MET A 369 5.62 -18.05 -3.06
CA MET A 369 6.34 -18.83 -2.08
C MET A 369 7.82 -18.87 -2.46
N SER A 370 8.71 -18.58 -1.52
CA SER A 370 10.14 -18.59 -1.77
C SER A 370 10.90 -19.03 -0.52
N SER A 371 11.99 -19.73 -0.75
CA SER A 371 12.97 -20.10 0.26
C SER A 371 14.36 -20.05 -0.35
N GLY A 372 15.38 -20.34 0.43
CA GLY A 372 16.74 -20.38 -0.07
C GLY A 372 17.61 -21.32 0.72
N LEU A 373 18.63 -21.82 0.04
CA LEU A 373 19.72 -22.59 0.64
C LEU A 373 21.02 -21.83 0.37
N ARG A 374 21.74 -21.47 1.42
CA ARG A 374 23.08 -20.89 1.33
C ARG A 374 24.10 -21.92 1.69
N LEU A 375 24.91 -22.31 0.76
CA LEU A 375 25.98 -23.28 0.97
C LEU A 375 27.33 -22.58 1.16
N PRO A 376 28.32 -23.28 1.70
CA PRO A 376 29.71 -22.79 1.77
C PRO A 376 30.21 -22.32 0.40
N MET A 377 31.25 -21.53 0.37
CA MET A 377 31.87 -20.97 -0.85
C MET A 377 31.02 -19.99 -1.62
N GLY A 378 29.99 -19.39 -0.99
CA GLY A 378 29.14 -18.38 -1.64
C GLY A 378 28.14 -18.94 -2.65
N PHE A 379 27.83 -20.22 -2.59
CA PHE A 379 26.82 -20.87 -3.40
C PHE A 379 25.44 -20.71 -2.75
N SER A 380 24.44 -20.28 -3.50
CA SER A 380 23.06 -20.18 -3.01
C SER A 380 22.07 -20.64 -4.07
N VAL A 381 21.05 -21.35 -3.63
CA VAL A 381 19.93 -21.80 -4.46
C VAL A 381 18.65 -21.24 -3.88
N LYS A 382 17.86 -20.58 -4.72
CA LYS A 382 16.59 -19.95 -4.32
C LYS A 382 15.46 -20.47 -5.20
N PRO A 383 14.78 -21.52 -4.77
CA PRO A 383 13.55 -21.95 -5.41
C PRO A 383 12.42 -20.97 -5.08
N SER A 384 11.56 -20.71 -6.03
CA SER A 384 10.35 -19.94 -5.86
C SER A 384 9.21 -20.48 -6.69
N PHE A 385 8.01 -20.25 -6.19
CA PHE A 385 6.73 -20.55 -6.81
C PHE A 385 5.92 -19.26 -6.87
N LYS A 386 5.30 -18.97 -8.01
CA LYS A 386 4.39 -17.84 -8.17
C LYS A 386 3.16 -18.32 -8.90
N GLU A 387 2.00 -17.93 -8.43
CA GLU A 387 0.72 -18.15 -9.09
C GLU A 387 -0.08 -16.85 -9.08
N GLN A 388 -0.62 -16.51 -10.24
CA GLN A 388 -1.53 -15.39 -10.40
C GLN A 388 -2.79 -15.86 -11.09
N ILE A 389 -3.94 -15.61 -10.46
CA ILE A 389 -5.26 -15.86 -11.05
C ILE A 389 -5.95 -14.49 -11.15
N SER A 390 -6.31 -14.09 -12.36
CA SER A 390 -7.04 -12.87 -12.66
C SER A 390 -8.41 -13.21 -13.22
N ARG A 391 -9.43 -12.58 -12.68
CA ARG A 391 -10.83 -12.71 -13.15
C ARG A 391 -11.32 -11.31 -13.50
N ARG A 392 -11.86 -11.12 -14.67
CA ARG A 392 -12.39 -9.84 -15.13
C ARG A 392 -13.76 -10.04 -15.75
N SER A 393 -14.70 -9.17 -15.38
CA SER A 393 -15.95 -9.00 -16.09
C SER A 393 -15.88 -7.67 -16.83
N GLY A 394 -16.06 -7.70 -18.12
CA GLY A 394 -15.93 -6.51 -18.97
C GLY A 394 -17.26 -6.14 -19.61
N SER A 395 -17.28 -4.94 -20.13
CA SER A 395 -18.45 -4.18 -20.49
C SER A 395 -19.19 -4.61 -21.77
N THR A 396 -18.54 -5.27 -22.71
CA THR A 396 -19.13 -5.46 -24.05
C THR A 396 -19.87 -6.79 -24.20
N GLU A 397 -19.51 -7.81 -23.43
CA GLU A 397 -20.06 -9.15 -23.62
C GLU A 397 -20.64 -9.78 -22.37
N ASN A 398 -20.57 -9.12 -21.22
CA ASN A 398 -20.99 -9.62 -19.89
C ASN A 398 -20.38 -10.99 -19.53
N ARG A 399 -19.24 -11.32 -20.17
CA ARG A 399 -18.56 -12.59 -20.02
C ARG A 399 -17.42 -12.48 -19.02
N LEU A 400 -17.35 -13.48 -18.14
CA LEU A 400 -16.26 -13.57 -17.17
C LEU A 400 -15.01 -14.14 -17.84
N ARG A 401 -13.95 -13.38 -17.94
CA ARG A 401 -12.65 -13.83 -18.42
C ARG A 401 -11.76 -14.21 -17.25
N VAL A 402 -11.19 -15.39 -17.31
CA VAL A 402 -10.29 -15.93 -16.30
C VAL A 402 -8.93 -16.16 -16.93
N GLU A 403 -7.90 -15.59 -16.32
CA GLU A 403 -6.51 -15.78 -16.71
C GLU A 403 -5.75 -16.36 -15.53
N LYS A 404 -5.03 -17.46 -15.75
CA LYS A 404 -4.14 -18.07 -14.76
C LYS A 404 -2.73 -18.05 -15.32
N SER A 405 -1.78 -17.61 -14.52
CA SER A 405 -0.36 -17.71 -14.80
C SER A 405 0.34 -18.35 -13.62
N GLN A 406 1.10 -19.39 -13.85
CA GLN A 406 1.82 -20.13 -12.83
C GLN A 406 3.28 -20.28 -13.25
N THR A 407 4.19 -19.81 -12.43
CA THR A 407 5.64 -19.95 -12.63
C THR A 407 6.17 -20.96 -11.65
N TYR A 408 6.46 -22.17 -12.14
CA TYR A 408 7.04 -23.26 -11.39
C TYR A 408 7.65 -24.32 -12.33
N PRO A 409 8.86 -24.81 -12.03
CA PRO A 409 9.78 -24.28 -11.02
C PRO A 409 10.46 -22.98 -11.47
N SER A 410 10.69 -22.08 -10.51
CA SER A 410 11.59 -20.96 -10.71
C SER A 410 12.75 -21.13 -9.75
N VAL A 411 13.97 -21.30 -10.26
CA VAL A 411 15.16 -21.58 -9.47
C VAL A 411 16.25 -20.60 -9.87
N ILE A 412 16.78 -19.88 -8.89
CA ILE A 412 17.94 -19.02 -9.07
C ILE A 412 19.11 -19.62 -8.30
N VAL A 413 20.19 -19.91 -9.02
CA VAL A 413 21.45 -20.39 -8.48
C VAL A 413 22.49 -19.30 -8.60
N ASN A 414 23.02 -18.84 -7.47
CA ASN A 414 24.09 -17.85 -7.44
C ASN A 414 25.34 -18.48 -6.83
N TRP A 415 26.46 -18.28 -7.46
CA TRP A 415 27.77 -18.67 -6.94
C TRP A 415 28.70 -17.47 -6.95
N GLY A 416 28.80 -16.80 -5.83
CA GLY A 416 29.52 -15.53 -5.70
C GLY A 416 31.04 -15.65 -5.50
N ARG A 417 31.57 -16.88 -5.37
CA ARG A 417 32.99 -17.14 -5.17
C ARG A 417 33.49 -18.27 -6.07
N ALA A 418 33.09 -18.25 -7.32
CA ALA A 418 33.51 -19.23 -8.30
C ALA A 418 35.04 -19.19 -8.61
N ASP A 419 35.67 -18.06 -8.28
CA ASP A 419 37.12 -17.89 -8.35
C ASP A 419 37.91 -18.85 -7.44
N ARG A 420 37.30 -19.37 -6.37
CA ARG A 420 37.96 -20.26 -5.42
C ARG A 420 38.10 -21.70 -5.89
N VAL A 421 37.49 -22.05 -7.01
CA VAL A 421 37.49 -23.39 -7.54
C VAL A 421 38.68 -23.61 -8.48
N TRP A 422 39.37 -24.76 -8.29
CA TRP A 422 40.30 -25.33 -9.27
C TRP A 422 41.37 -24.38 -9.81
N GLY A 423 41.95 -23.56 -8.95
CA GLY A 423 43.09 -22.71 -9.34
C GLY A 423 42.69 -21.46 -10.14
N LEU A 424 41.39 -21.21 -10.38
CA LEU A 424 40.90 -19.98 -11.04
C LEU A 424 41.32 -18.71 -10.30
N LYS A 425 41.52 -18.81 -8.98
CA LYS A 425 42.05 -17.72 -8.15
C LYS A 425 43.40 -17.19 -8.62
N ARG A 426 44.14 -17.98 -9.41
CA ARG A 426 45.43 -17.55 -9.97
C ARG A 426 45.25 -16.51 -11.08
N PHE A 427 44.14 -16.57 -11.81
CA PHE A 427 43.86 -15.73 -12.97
C PHE A 427 42.78 -14.67 -12.71
N LEU A 428 41.87 -14.96 -11.78
CA LEU A 428 40.71 -14.11 -11.47
C LEU A 428 40.83 -13.51 -10.08
N ASN A 429 40.46 -12.23 -9.96
CA ASN A 429 40.27 -11.57 -8.68
C ASN A 429 38.93 -11.94 -8.05
N SER A 430 37.91 -12.05 -8.90
CA SER A 430 36.57 -12.47 -8.51
C SER A 430 35.89 -13.17 -9.69
N ALA A 431 35.04 -14.14 -9.41
CA ALA A 431 34.17 -14.75 -10.38
C ALA A 431 32.81 -15.04 -9.76
N GLN A 432 31.77 -14.70 -10.51
CA GLN A 432 30.38 -14.92 -10.13
C GLN A 432 29.65 -15.67 -11.24
N VAL A 433 28.88 -16.67 -10.86
CA VAL A 433 27.97 -17.39 -11.75
C VAL A 433 26.55 -17.18 -11.26
N ASN A 434 25.67 -16.81 -12.16
CA ASN A 434 24.23 -16.71 -11.91
C ASN A 434 23.51 -17.59 -12.94
N VAL A 435 22.71 -18.53 -12.48
CA VAL A 435 21.88 -19.37 -13.34
C VAL A 435 20.44 -19.20 -12.89
N ARG A 436 19.56 -18.85 -13.82
CA ARG A 436 18.12 -18.75 -13.61
C ARG A 436 17.42 -19.71 -14.55
N TYR A 437 16.51 -20.46 -13.98
CA TYR A 437 15.58 -21.29 -14.72
C TYR A 437 14.16 -20.96 -14.30
N GLU A 438 13.29 -20.75 -15.26
CA GLU A 438 11.87 -20.48 -15.04
C GLU A 438 11.03 -21.26 -16.02
N SER A 439 9.95 -21.88 -15.54
CA SER A 439 8.90 -22.45 -16.37
C SER A 439 7.59 -21.75 -15.99
N THR A 440 6.96 -21.13 -16.98
CA THR A 440 5.69 -20.42 -16.78
C THR A 440 4.62 -21.09 -17.63
N GLU A 441 3.52 -21.44 -17.00
CA GLU A 441 2.31 -21.95 -17.63
C GLU A 441 1.23 -20.88 -17.52
N SER A 442 0.57 -20.56 -18.62
CA SER A 442 -0.50 -19.59 -18.70
C SER A 442 -1.74 -20.26 -19.32
N ALA A 443 -2.91 -19.98 -18.75
CA ALA A 443 -4.16 -20.44 -19.28
C ALA A 443 -5.18 -19.31 -19.27
N GLN A 444 -5.97 -19.21 -20.34
CA GLN A 444 -7.03 -18.22 -20.48
C GLN A 444 -8.30 -18.93 -20.84
N ALA A 445 -9.38 -18.63 -20.11
CA ALA A 445 -10.67 -19.24 -20.27
C ALA A 445 -11.81 -18.22 -20.14
N GLU A 446 -12.97 -18.59 -20.63
CA GLU A 446 -14.20 -17.83 -20.48
C GLU A 446 -15.11 -18.55 -19.44
N GLY A 447 -15.50 -17.82 -18.38
CA GLY A 447 -16.32 -18.36 -17.29
C GLY A 447 -15.55 -19.14 -16.23
N SER A 448 -15.04 -20.32 -16.55
CA SER A 448 -14.26 -21.17 -15.64
C SER A 448 -13.01 -21.72 -16.34
N LEU A 449 -12.03 -22.17 -15.55
CA LEU A 449 -10.79 -22.78 -16.09
C LEU A 449 -10.98 -24.27 -16.48
N ASP A 450 -12.17 -24.68 -16.85
CA ASP A 450 -12.43 -26.03 -17.33
C ASP A 450 -12.00 -26.18 -18.79
N LEU A 451 -11.60 -27.37 -19.19
CA LEU A 451 -11.10 -27.65 -20.55
C LEU A 451 -12.08 -27.23 -21.65
N SER A 452 -13.41 -27.31 -21.38
CA SER A 452 -14.43 -26.90 -22.34
C SER A 452 -14.51 -25.39 -22.59
N ASN A 453 -13.91 -24.57 -21.72
CA ASN A 453 -13.98 -23.13 -21.75
C ASN A 453 -12.60 -22.48 -21.98
N LEU A 454 -11.59 -23.31 -22.24
CA LEU A 454 -10.25 -22.83 -22.52
C LEU A 454 -10.24 -22.12 -23.88
N ILE A 455 -9.62 -20.94 -23.91
CA ILE A 455 -9.40 -20.16 -25.14
C ILE A 455 -7.95 -20.30 -25.58
N ARG A 456 -7.03 -20.25 -24.61
CA ARG A 456 -5.61 -20.30 -24.88
C ARG A 456 -4.87 -20.94 -23.72
N GLU A 457 -3.87 -21.76 -24.05
CA GLU A 457 -2.90 -22.30 -23.12
C GLU A 457 -1.51 -22.04 -23.66
N GLY A 458 -0.62 -21.58 -22.80
CA GLY A 458 0.76 -21.31 -23.19
C GLY A 458 1.74 -21.86 -22.15
N LYS A 459 2.88 -22.34 -22.61
CA LYS A 459 3.96 -22.81 -21.77
C LYS A 459 5.28 -22.22 -22.22
N ALA A 460 5.84 -21.37 -21.40
CA ALA A 460 7.13 -20.74 -21.63
C ALA A 460 8.19 -21.33 -20.68
N ARG A 461 9.35 -21.64 -21.20
CA ARG A 461 10.51 -22.06 -20.44
C ARG A 461 11.68 -21.17 -20.79
N GLU A 462 12.29 -20.59 -19.78
CA GLU A 462 13.46 -19.74 -19.95
C GLU A 462 14.58 -20.24 -19.04
N TRP A 463 15.78 -20.33 -19.58
CA TRP A 463 16.96 -20.44 -18.75
C TRP A 463 17.99 -19.39 -19.19
N ARG A 464 18.69 -18.86 -18.20
CA ARG A 464 19.75 -17.88 -18.43
C ARG A 464 20.90 -18.18 -17.49
N ALA A 465 22.09 -18.28 -18.03
CA ALA A 465 23.30 -18.42 -17.27
C ALA A 465 24.22 -17.23 -17.55
N THR A 466 24.65 -16.55 -16.52
CA THR A 466 25.57 -15.41 -16.63
C THR A 466 26.80 -15.71 -15.79
N TRP A 467 27.95 -15.67 -16.41
CA TRP A 467 29.24 -15.72 -15.74
C TRP A 467 29.91 -14.35 -15.85
N THR A 468 30.43 -13.84 -14.74
CA THR A 468 31.18 -12.58 -14.72
C THR A 468 32.47 -12.82 -13.95
N GLY A 469 33.61 -12.55 -14.58
CA GLY A 469 34.94 -12.73 -13.99
C GLY A 469 35.79 -11.48 -14.17
N GLN A 470 36.41 -11.01 -13.11
CA GLN A 470 37.40 -9.95 -13.14
C GLN A 470 38.80 -10.55 -13.14
N MET A 471 39.56 -10.29 -14.20
CA MET A 471 40.94 -10.75 -14.31
C MET A 471 41.87 -9.92 -13.41
N ARG A 472 42.97 -10.53 -12.96
CA ARG A 472 43.98 -9.83 -12.16
C ARG A 472 44.66 -8.69 -12.92
N LEU A 473 44.69 -8.75 -14.23
CA LEU A 473 45.28 -7.75 -15.12
C LEU A 473 44.31 -6.67 -15.60
N GLY A 474 43.10 -6.60 -15.01
CA GLY A 474 42.19 -5.47 -15.17
C GLY A 474 40.89 -5.73 -15.97
N PRO A 475 40.82 -6.46 -17.06
CA PRO A 475 39.57 -6.58 -17.82
C PRO A 475 38.53 -7.45 -17.07
N THR A 476 37.27 -7.08 -17.20
CA THR A 476 36.12 -7.87 -16.76
C THR A 476 35.55 -8.61 -17.94
N LEU A 477 35.42 -9.91 -17.83
CA LEU A 477 34.78 -10.77 -18.81
C LEU A 477 33.38 -11.11 -18.37
N ARG A 478 32.40 -11.00 -19.27
CA ARG A 478 31.03 -11.44 -19.05
C ARG A 478 30.62 -12.38 -20.16
N LEU A 479 30.19 -13.55 -19.80
CA LEU A 479 29.58 -14.52 -20.68
C LEU A 479 28.11 -14.68 -20.28
N GLU A 480 27.24 -14.60 -21.26
CA GLU A 480 25.80 -14.80 -21.07
C GLU A 480 25.28 -15.82 -22.05
N LEU A 481 24.61 -16.83 -21.53
CA LEU A 481 23.93 -17.86 -22.29
C LEU A 481 22.47 -17.83 -21.90
N ALA A 482 21.58 -17.79 -22.87
CA ALA A 482 20.13 -17.80 -22.64
C ALA A 482 19.44 -18.65 -23.70
N SER A 483 18.37 -19.31 -23.31
CA SER A 483 17.46 -19.97 -24.23
C SER A 483 16.04 -19.83 -23.70
N SER A 484 15.11 -19.57 -24.61
CA SER A 484 13.67 -19.52 -24.32
C SER A 484 12.93 -20.40 -25.31
N THR A 485 11.94 -21.10 -24.82
CA THR A 485 11.00 -21.89 -25.62
C THR A 485 9.61 -21.45 -25.21
N ASP A 486 8.77 -21.17 -26.18
CA ASP A 486 7.37 -20.74 -25.98
C ASP A 486 6.47 -21.61 -26.85
N ASP A 487 5.53 -22.27 -26.22
CA ASP A 487 4.55 -23.16 -26.86
C ASP A 487 3.16 -22.61 -26.54
N ASP A 488 2.44 -22.13 -27.53
CA ASP A 488 1.07 -21.62 -27.41
C ASP A 488 0.08 -22.49 -28.18
N ILE A 489 -1.05 -22.77 -27.55
CA ILE A 489 -2.15 -23.52 -28.15
C ILE A 489 -3.41 -22.65 -28.03
N ASP A 490 -4.03 -22.32 -29.15
CA ASP A 490 -5.32 -21.65 -29.23
C ASP A 490 -6.42 -22.71 -29.49
N PHE A 491 -7.54 -22.64 -28.78
CA PHE A 491 -8.65 -23.59 -28.81
C PHE A 491 -9.88 -23.03 -29.51
#